data_5074c0fc169e476d910bdbfe47c7964d
#
_entry.id   5074c0fc169e476d910bdbfe47c7964d
#
_cell.length_a   1.000
_cell.length_b   1.000
_cell.length_c   1.000
_cell.angle_alpha   90.00
_cell.angle_beta   90.00
_cell.angle_gamma   90.00
#
_symmetry.space_group_name_H-M   'P 1'
#
loop_
_entity.id
_entity.type
_entity.pdbx_description
1 polymer ?
#
loop_
_entity_poly.entity_id
_entity_poly.type
_entity_poly.pdbx_seq_one_letter_code
_entity_poly.pdbx_strand_id
1 'polypeptide(L)'
;MKYKIEKNTVQETLILPLYSRKLCTELYPNLYRDETAVHLIDQIDYDFSEAEENSRSLMQRFGALEVAMRQNDLAYEVRDYLKTHPGAAVVNLGCGLDNTGRACDNGSCKIYNLDFPDVDRKSTRLNSSHTDSSRMPSSA
;
A
#
# COMPACT_ATOMS: atom_id res chain seq x y z
N MET A 1 4.54 19.85 -2.27
CA MET A 1 3.09 20.01 -2.54
C MET A 1 2.40 18.76 -2.02
N LYS A 2 1.51 18.87 -1.01
CA LYS A 2 0.82 17.69 -0.47
C LYS A 2 -0.35 17.28 -1.36
N TYR A 3 -0.66 16.01 -1.33
CA TYR A 3 -1.72 15.39 -2.12
C TYR A 3 -3.06 15.51 -1.39
N LYS A 4 -4.01 16.23 -1.96
CA LYS A 4 -5.33 16.40 -1.36
C LYS A 4 -6.21 15.18 -1.65
N ILE A 5 -6.78 14.59 -0.61
CA ILE A 5 -7.78 13.52 -0.70
C ILE A 5 -9.17 14.12 -0.57
N GLU A 6 -10.06 13.74 -1.47
CA GLU A 6 -11.45 14.17 -1.44
C GLU A 6 -12.25 13.28 -0.48
N LYS A 7 -12.90 13.91 0.51
CA LYS A 7 -13.79 13.21 1.45
C LYS A 7 -15.02 12.64 0.73
N ASN A 8 -15.54 11.55 1.24
CA ASN A 8 -16.70 10.82 0.68
C ASN A 8 -16.49 10.27 -0.74
N THR A 9 -15.26 9.97 -1.10
CA THR A 9 -14.89 9.33 -2.36
C THR A 9 -14.19 7.99 -2.13
N VAL A 10 -14.04 7.19 -3.19
CA VAL A 10 -13.25 5.95 -3.15
C VAL A 10 -11.80 6.22 -2.67
N GLN A 11 -11.29 7.43 -2.89
CA GLN A 11 -9.94 7.81 -2.45
C GLN A 11 -9.78 7.82 -0.92
N GLU A 12 -10.85 8.17 -0.19
CA GLU A 12 -10.82 8.15 1.27
C GLU A 12 -10.67 6.72 1.82
N THR A 13 -11.19 5.71 1.12
CA THR A 13 -11.02 4.31 1.53
C THR A 13 -9.57 3.83 1.47
N LEU A 14 -8.68 4.51 0.73
CA LEU A 14 -7.26 4.21 0.68
C LEU A 14 -6.51 4.66 1.96
N ILE A 15 -7.08 5.64 2.66
CA ILE A 15 -6.44 6.26 3.83
C ILE A 15 -6.37 5.31 5.02
N LEU A 16 -7.47 4.61 5.30
CA LEU A 16 -7.53 3.72 6.47
C LEU A 16 -6.49 2.59 6.41
N PRO A 17 -6.36 1.82 5.32
CA PRO A 17 -5.32 0.80 5.21
C PRO A 17 -3.90 1.39 5.25
N LEU A 18 -3.69 2.54 4.63
CA LEU A 18 -2.40 3.21 4.62
C LEU A 18 -2.00 3.66 6.04
N TYR A 19 -2.92 4.31 6.75
CA TYR A 19 -2.70 4.75 8.12
C TYR A 19 -2.48 3.56 9.07
N SER A 20 -3.23 2.47 8.89
CA SER A 20 -3.07 1.24 9.67
C SER A 20 -1.67 0.65 9.52
N ARG A 21 -1.12 0.62 8.30
CA ARG A 21 0.24 0.14 8.04
C ARG A 21 1.31 1.05 8.65
N LYS A 22 1.13 2.38 8.55
CA LYS A 22 1.99 3.34 9.25
C LYS A 22 1.96 3.08 10.75
N LEU A 23 0.77 3.01 11.35
CA LEU A 23 0.60 2.78 12.79
C LEU A 23 1.27 1.49 13.25
N CYS A 24 1.13 0.40 12.49
CA CYS A 24 1.80 -0.87 12.80
C CYS A 24 3.32 -0.76 12.70
N THR A 25 3.84 -0.05 11.71
CA THR A 25 5.28 0.19 11.55
C THR A 25 5.84 0.93 12.77
N GLU A 26 5.10 1.90 13.30
CA GLU A 26 5.51 2.68 14.46
C GLU A 26 5.38 1.93 15.78
N LEU A 27 4.27 1.21 15.98
CA LEU A 27 3.98 0.52 17.25
C LEU A 27 4.62 -0.87 17.35
N TYR A 28 4.77 -1.57 16.23
CA TYR A 28 5.21 -2.96 16.18
C TYR A 28 6.33 -3.20 15.16
N PRO A 29 7.43 -2.42 15.18
CA PRO A 29 8.48 -2.46 14.13
C PRO A 29 9.19 -3.82 13.99
N ASN A 30 9.09 -4.68 15.01
CA ASN A 30 9.63 -6.04 14.97
C ASN A 30 8.70 -7.06 14.30
N LEU A 31 7.40 -6.73 14.14
CA LEU A 31 6.40 -7.59 13.51
C LEU A 31 6.09 -7.16 12.09
N TYR A 32 6.03 -5.86 11.85
CA TYR A 32 5.67 -5.29 10.57
C TYR A 32 6.44 -4.01 10.30
N ARG A 33 6.90 -3.84 9.06
CA ARG A 33 7.62 -2.66 8.63
C ARG A 33 7.25 -2.26 7.22
N ASP A 34 6.71 -1.06 7.07
CA ASP A 34 6.36 -0.44 5.79
C ASP A 34 6.73 1.05 5.81
N GLU A 35 8.00 1.34 5.52
CA GLU A 35 8.50 2.72 5.43
C GLU A 35 7.82 3.52 4.30
N THR A 36 7.32 2.81 3.28
CA THR A 36 6.58 3.45 2.19
C THR A 36 5.27 4.04 2.72
N ALA A 37 4.54 3.32 3.57
CA ALA A 37 3.30 3.82 4.18
C ALA A 37 3.57 5.05 5.06
N VAL A 38 4.63 5.02 5.86
CA VAL A 38 5.04 6.17 6.69
C VAL A 38 5.30 7.40 5.80
N HIS A 39 6.09 7.21 4.75
CA HIS A 39 6.45 8.32 3.86
C HIS A 39 5.26 8.86 3.05
N LEU A 40 4.36 7.99 2.61
CA LEU A 40 3.18 8.39 1.84
C LEU A 40 2.19 9.22 2.68
N ILE A 41 1.99 8.88 3.95
CA ILE A 41 1.14 9.64 4.87
C ILE A 41 1.60 11.09 4.98
N ASP A 42 2.91 11.34 5.03
CA ASP A 42 3.47 12.69 5.12
C ASP A 42 3.22 13.53 3.86
N GLN A 43 2.99 12.88 2.72
CA GLN A 43 2.71 13.54 1.45
C GLN A 43 1.22 13.82 1.22
N ILE A 44 0.34 13.31 2.08
CA ILE A 44 -1.11 13.45 1.95
C ILE A 44 -1.60 14.63 2.77
N ASP A 45 -2.43 15.46 2.14
CA ASP A 45 -3.18 16.54 2.80
C ASP A 45 -4.56 16.01 3.18
N TYR A 46 -4.63 15.41 4.37
CA TYR A 46 -5.83 14.85 4.95
C TYR A 46 -5.81 15.07 6.46
N ASP A 47 -6.95 15.26 7.05
CA ASP A 47 -7.09 15.42 8.50
C ASP A 47 -7.10 14.05 9.18
N PHE A 48 -5.99 13.70 9.78
CA PHE A 48 -5.81 12.44 10.52
C PHE A 48 -6.19 12.51 12.00
N SER A 49 -6.70 13.63 12.50
CA SER A 49 -6.98 13.85 13.94
C SER A 49 -7.86 12.75 14.52
N GLU A 50 -8.92 12.38 13.82
CA GLU A 50 -9.83 11.30 14.25
C GLU A 50 -9.12 9.93 14.26
N ALA A 51 -8.31 9.64 13.26
CA ALA A 51 -7.53 8.40 13.20
C ALA A 51 -6.49 8.33 14.31
N GLU A 52 -5.84 9.46 14.63
CA GLU A 52 -4.87 9.57 15.71
C GLU A 52 -5.52 9.40 17.08
N GLU A 53 -6.66 10.00 17.31
CA GLU A 53 -7.42 9.83 18.56
C GLU A 53 -7.87 8.37 18.72
N ASN A 54 -8.45 7.80 17.70
CA ASN A 54 -8.90 6.41 17.68
C ASN A 54 -7.74 5.41 17.85
N SER A 55 -6.54 5.75 17.36
CA SER A 55 -5.35 4.88 17.48
C SER A 55 -4.93 4.57 18.93
N ARG A 56 -5.44 5.31 19.90
CA ARG A 56 -5.23 5.04 21.33
C ARG A 56 -6.05 3.86 21.83
N SER A 57 -7.13 3.51 21.15
CA SER A 57 -8.00 2.41 21.50
C SER A 57 -7.34 1.06 21.16
N LEU A 58 -7.50 0.07 22.04
CA LEU A 58 -6.99 -1.28 21.82
C LEU A 58 -7.62 -1.92 20.56
N MET A 59 -8.91 -1.67 20.33
CA MET A 59 -9.63 -2.20 19.18
C MET A 59 -9.05 -1.67 17.85
N GLN A 60 -8.74 -0.39 17.78
CA GLN A 60 -8.14 0.21 16.58
C GLN A 60 -6.71 -0.29 16.33
N ARG A 61 -5.93 -0.48 17.39
CA ARG A 61 -4.59 -1.08 17.28
C ARG A 61 -4.65 -2.52 16.78
N PHE A 62 -5.62 -3.29 17.26
CA PHE A 62 -5.84 -4.65 16.80
C PHE A 62 -6.28 -4.67 15.32
N GLY A 63 -7.24 -3.83 14.92
CA GLY A 63 -7.66 -3.69 13.53
C GLY A 63 -6.52 -3.26 12.60
N ALA A 64 -5.67 -2.33 13.04
CA ALA A 64 -4.49 -1.92 12.29
C ALA A 64 -3.49 -3.08 12.10
N LEU A 65 -3.27 -3.86 13.15
CA LEU A 65 -2.41 -5.05 13.08
C LEU A 65 -2.98 -6.09 12.12
N GLU A 66 -4.29 -6.33 12.16
CA GLU A 66 -4.97 -7.25 11.24
C GLU A 66 -4.77 -6.83 9.76
N VAL A 67 -4.94 -5.55 9.44
CA VAL A 67 -4.70 -5.01 8.09
C VAL A 67 -3.25 -5.24 7.66
N ALA A 68 -2.28 -4.93 8.51
CA ALA A 68 -0.86 -5.10 8.23
C ALA A 68 -0.47 -6.57 8.06
N MET A 69 -0.96 -7.45 8.93
CA MET A 69 -0.65 -8.88 8.85
C MET A 69 -1.25 -9.53 7.62
N ARG A 70 -2.47 -9.17 7.22
CA ARG A 70 -3.06 -9.64 5.95
C ARG A 70 -2.17 -9.32 4.75
N GLN A 71 -1.64 -8.11 4.68
CA GLN A 71 -0.72 -7.74 3.60
C GLN A 71 0.56 -8.57 3.65
N ASN A 72 1.11 -8.78 4.83
CA ASN A 72 2.31 -9.59 5.01
C ASN A 72 2.10 -11.05 4.60
N ASP A 73 0.96 -11.63 4.95
CA ASP A 73 0.59 -12.99 4.59
C ASP A 73 0.42 -13.13 3.07
N LEU A 74 -0.28 -12.20 2.42
CA LEU A 74 -0.38 -12.19 0.96
C LEU A 74 0.99 -12.09 0.28
N ALA A 75 1.86 -11.23 0.77
CA ALA A 75 3.21 -11.10 0.24
C ALA A 75 4.04 -12.36 0.47
N TYR A 76 3.82 -13.05 1.58
CA TYR A 76 4.47 -14.34 1.86
C TYR A 76 4.03 -15.40 0.86
N GLU A 77 2.73 -15.59 0.64
CA GLU A 77 2.18 -16.55 -0.31
C GLU A 77 2.69 -16.32 -1.75
N VAL A 78 2.68 -15.05 -2.18
CA VAL A 78 3.21 -14.68 -3.49
C VAL A 78 4.70 -15.01 -3.60
N ARG A 79 5.50 -14.64 -2.61
CA ARG A 79 6.94 -14.96 -2.60
C ARG A 79 7.21 -16.46 -2.56
N ASP A 80 6.39 -17.22 -1.84
CA ASP A 80 6.52 -18.69 -1.80
C ASP A 80 6.24 -19.31 -3.17
N TYR A 81 5.19 -18.88 -3.84
CA TYR A 81 4.88 -19.29 -5.22
C TYR A 81 6.01 -18.94 -6.20
N LEU A 82 6.57 -17.73 -6.07
CA LEU A 82 7.66 -17.28 -6.94
C LEU A 82 8.98 -18.06 -6.78
N LYS A 83 9.18 -18.79 -5.68
CA LYS A 83 10.35 -19.66 -5.51
C LYS A 83 10.39 -20.77 -6.57
N THR A 84 9.22 -21.27 -6.94
CA THR A 84 9.09 -22.35 -7.95
C THR A 84 8.71 -21.82 -9.32
N HIS A 85 8.20 -20.58 -9.42
CA HIS A 85 7.75 -19.92 -10.66
C HIS A 85 8.33 -18.50 -10.79
N PRO A 86 9.66 -18.34 -10.87
CA PRO A 86 10.30 -17.03 -10.73
C PRO A 86 9.90 -16.01 -11.80
N GLY A 87 9.49 -16.46 -12.99
CA GLY A 87 9.06 -15.61 -14.09
C GLY A 87 7.54 -15.39 -14.18
N ALA A 88 6.78 -15.78 -13.16
CA ALA A 88 5.32 -15.64 -13.18
C ALA A 88 4.86 -14.18 -13.22
N ALA A 89 3.63 -13.99 -13.70
CA ALA A 89 2.95 -12.69 -13.60
C ALA A 89 2.23 -12.59 -12.24
N VAL A 90 2.52 -11.53 -11.52
CA VAL A 90 1.83 -11.14 -10.28
C VAL A 90 0.86 -10.02 -10.61
N VAL A 91 -0.44 -10.27 -10.44
CA VAL A 91 -1.49 -9.29 -10.71
C VAL A 91 -2.12 -8.86 -9.40
N ASN A 92 -1.92 -7.61 -9.02
CA ASN A 92 -2.48 -7.00 -7.82
C ASN A 92 -3.73 -6.20 -8.20
N LEU A 93 -4.92 -6.72 -7.87
CA LEU A 93 -6.21 -6.12 -8.19
C LEU A 93 -6.67 -5.20 -7.04
N GLY A 94 -7.09 -3.98 -7.38
CA GLY A 94 -7.48 -2.99 -6.38
C GLY A 94 -6.29 -2.57 -5.52
N CYS A 95 -5.13 -2.37 -6.15
CA CYS A 95 -3.86 -2.19 -5.46
C CYS A 95 -3.81 -0.92 -4.59
N GLY A 96 -4.58 0.11 -4.91
CA GLY A 96 -4.60 1.35 -4.14
C GLY A 96 -3.20 1.92 -3.90
N LEU A 97 -2.90 2.15 -2.64
CA LEU A 97 -1.58 2.56 -2.15
C LEU A 97 -0.80 1.38 -1.53
N ASP A 98 -1.13 0.16 -1.95
CA ASP A 98 -0.50 -1.06 -1.48
C ASP A 98 0.94 -1.20 -1.99
N ASN A 99 1.78 -1.85 -1.20
CA ASN A 99 3.19 -2.11 -1.50
C ASN A 99 3.48 -3.59 -1.80
N THR A 100 2.45 -4.44 -1.86
CA THR A 100 2.62 -5.90 -2.01
C THR A 100 3.37 -6.27 -3.28
N GLY A 101 3.05 -5.64 -4.41
CA GLY A 101 3.75 -5.89 -5.67
C GLY A 101 5.26 -5.66 -5.54
N ARG A 102 5.66 -4.52 -4.99
CA ARG A 102 7.08 -4.19 -4.78
C ARG A 102 7.75 -5.12 -3.76
N ALA A 103 7.03 -5.47 -2.70
CA ALA A 103 7.53 -6.37 -1.66
C ALA A 103 7.77 -7.80 -2.17
N CYS A 104 7.09 -8.20 -3.25
CA CYS A 104 7.20 -9.51 -3.87
C CYS A 104 8.15 -9.57 -5.07
N ASP A 105 8.68 -8.43 -5.52
CA ASP A 105 9.54 -8.37 -6.70
C ASP A 105 10.84 -9.17 -6.48
N ASN A 106 11.03 -10.21 -7.29
CA ASN A 106 12.22 -11.05 -7.29
C ASN A 106 13.19 -10.71 -8.44
N GLY A 107 12.93 -9.62 -9.18
CA GLY A 107 13.71 -9.19 -10.34
C GLY A 107 13.47 -9.99 -11.63
N SER A 108 12.64 -11.04 -11.60
CA SER A 108 12.32 -11.91 -12.74
C SER A 108 10.81 -11.98 -13.04
N CYS A 109 9.97 -11.80 -12.03
CA CYS A 109 8.52 -11.78 -12.17
C CYS A 109 8.04 -10.49 -12.87
N LYS A 110 6.84 -10.56 -13.42
CA LYS A 110 6.16 -9.38 -13.99
C LYS A 110 5.07 -8.93 -13.04
N ILE A 111 5.13 -7.68 -12.59
CA ILE A 111 4.17 -7.14 -11.63
C ILE A 111 3.22 -6.18 -12.34
N TYR A 112 1.92 -6.41 -12.16
CA TYR A 112 0.84 -5.60 -12.69
C TYR A 112 -0.03 -5.12 -11.54
N ASN A 113 -0.05 -3.81 -11.32
CA ASN A 113 -0.95 -3.17 -10.36
C ASN A 113 -2.14 -2.60 -11.11
N LEU A 114 -3.34 -3.04 -10.78
CA LEU A 114 -4.58 -2.63 -11.43
C LEU A 114 -5.53 -1.99 -10.41
N ASP A 115 -6.02 -0.81 -10.74
CA ASP A 115 -7.01 -0.10 -9.95
C ASP A 115 -7.90 0.79 -10.83
N PHE A 116 -8.91 1.43 -10.23
CA PHE A 116 -9.69 2.43 -10.93
C PHE A 116 -8.81 3.59 -11.44
N PRO A 117 -9.11 4.19 -12.60
CA PRO A 117 -8.26 5.22 -13.20
C PRO A 117 -7.98 6.42 -12.29
N ASP A 118 -8.89 6.76 -11.39
CA ASP A 118 -8.73 7.88 -10.45
C ASP A 118 -7.79 7.53 -9.29
N VAL A 119 -7.75 6.26 -8.92
CA VAL A 119 -6.83 5.72 -7.90
C VAL A 119 -5.45 5.53 -8.51
N ASP A 120 -5.35 4.91 -9.67
CA ASP A 120 -4.09 4.62 -10.37
C ASP A 120 -3.28 5.90 -10.66
N ARG A 121 -3.91 6.94 -11.17
CA ARG A 121 -3.24 8.23 -11.40
C ARG A 121 -2.66 8.86 -10.13
N LYS A 122 -3.29 8.63 -8.97
CA LYS A 122 -2.82 9.17 -7.68
C LYS A 122 -1.74 8.30 -7.09
N SER A 123 -1.90 6.98 -7.11
CA SER A 123 -0.89 6.04 -6.63
C SER A 123 0.41 6.17 -7.44
N THR A 124 0.33 6.33 -8.76
CA THR A 124 1.48 6.54 -9.62
C THR A 124 2.21 7.84 -9.29
N ARG A 125 1.50 8.94 -9.01
CA ARG A 125 2.14 10.22 -8.65
C ARG A 125 2.76 10.18 -7.25
N LEU A 126 2.14 9.54 -6.28
CA LEU A 126 2.67 9.36 -4.93
C LEU A 126 3.89 8.43 -4.93
N ASN A 127 3.87 7.36 -5.73
CA ASN A 127 4.97 6.40 -5.83
C ASN A 127 6.08 6.84 -6.78
N SER A 128 5.85 7.77 -7.71
CA SER A 128 6.86 8.24 -8.67
C SER A 128 7.96 9.11 -8.06
N SER A 129 7.83 9.50 -6.80
CA SER A 129 8.94 10.13 -6.05
C SER A 129 10.03 9.13 -5.65
N HIS A 130 9.81 7.83 -5.84
CA HIS A 130 10.78 6.77 -5.63
C HIS A 130 10.80 5.77 -6.79
N THR A 131 11.68 6.05 -7.78
CA THR A 131 12.28 5.13 -8.77
C THR A 131 11.39 4.23 -9.61
N ASP A 132 11.53 4.42 -10.93
CA ASP A 132 11.32 3.48 -12.05
C ASP A 132 10.29 2.36 -11.86
N SER A 133 9.06 2.71 -12.18
CA SER A 133 8.01 1.75 -12.49
C SER A 133 8.14 1.31 -13.94
N SER A 134 8.19 0.02 -14.18
CA SER A 134 7.95 -0.54 -15.51
C SER A 134 6.55 -0.10 -15.98
N ARG A 135 6.54 0.88 -16.88
CA ARG A 135 5.31 1.37 -17.52
C ARG A 135 4.72 0.28 -18.39
N MET A 136 3.47 -0.09 -18.16
CA MET A 136 2.69 -0.73 -19.21
C MET A 136 2.49 0.25 -20.36
N PRO A 137 2.67 -0.15 -21.64
CA PRO A 137 2.22 0.65 -22.75
C PRO A 137 0.69 0.71 -22.69
N SER A 138 0.14 1.94 -22.71
CA SER A 138 -1.29 2.13 -22.92
C SER A 138 -1.63 1.60 -24.30
N SER A 139 -2.30 0.47 -24.38
CA SER A 139 -2.92 0.03 -25.62
C SER A 139 -4.07 0.98 -25.96
N ALA A 140 -3.96 1.56 -27.15
CA ALA A 140 -4.99 2.36 -27.81
C ALA A 140 -6.32 1.60 -27.95
#